data_c45310f9accdcfb766e8e9b15f187cf2
#
_entry.id   c45310f9accdcfb766e8e9b15f187cf2
#
_cell.length_a   1.000
_cell.length_b   1.000
_cell.length_c   1.000
_cell.angle_alpha   90.00
_cell.angle_beta   90.00
_cell.angle_gamma   90.00
#
_symmetry.space_group_name_H-M   'P 1'
#
loop_
_entity.id
_entity.type
_entity.pdbx_description
1 polymer ?
#
loop_
_entity_poly.entity_id
_entity_poly.type
_entity_poly.pdbx_seq_one_letter_code
_entity_poly.pdbx_strand_id
1 'polypeptide(L)'
;MIKNFPTIGYSIYKNREIAESTTFQKFGFNRRNDKSDAYRHAYYNVINAKKVGAYYAKLFSDAHESETPIHLIKEKEMDLFNNNVGHQSIIGYINMSNDVLGNLIYQKLLNGELRYLSPLDAVVPPFFGINSLTQLTPTNQ
;
A
#
# COMPACT_ATOMS: atom_id res chain seq x y z
N MET A 1 3.30 -17.49 6.17
CA MET A 1 2.04 -16.92 6.72
C MET A 1 0.78 -17.64 6.28
N ILE A 2 0.57 -17.82 4.96
CA ILE A 2 -0.65 -18.48 4.44
C ILE A 2 -0.81 -19.89 5.00
N LYS A 3 0.28 -20.64 5.16
CA LYS A 3 0.24 -22.01 5.71
C LYS A 3 -0.37 -22.08 7.10
N ASN A 4 -0.18 -21.03 7.93
CA ASN A 4 -0.68 -21.00 9.30
C ASN A 4 -2.10 -20.43 9.40
N PHE A 5 -2.52 -19.63 8.40
CA PHE A 5 -3.81 -18.93 8.38
C PHE A 5 -4.42 -18.98 6.99
N PRO A 6 -4.83 -20.17 6.49
CA PRO A 6 -5.24 -20.32 5.09
C PRO A 6 -6.46 -19.48 4.69
N THR A 7 -7.47 -19.38 5.57
CA THR A 7 -8.68 -18.60 5.28
C THR A 7 -8.37 -17.10 5.23
N ILE A 8 -7.58 -16.62 6.18
CA ILE A 8 -7.18 -15.22 6.24
C ILE A 8 -6.29 -14.89 5.04
N GLY A 9 -5.32 -15.75 4.72
CA GLY A 9 -4.46 -15.58 3.58
C GLY A 9 -5.22 -15.52 2.25
N TYR A 10 -6.24 -16.34 2.09
CA TYR A 10 -7.10 -16.33 0.91
C TYR A 10 -7.87 -15.00 0.78
N SER A 11 -8.43 -14.50 1.88
CA SER A 11 -9.15 -13.23 1.88
C SER A 11 -8.23 -12.06 1.50
N ILE A 12 -7.02 -12.05 2.03
CA ILE A 12 -6.01 -11.03 1.71
C ILE A 12 -5.60 -11.13 0.24
N TYR A 13 -5.40 -12.33 -0.27
CA TYR A 13 -5.09 -12.55 -1.68
C TYR A 13 -6.20 -12.00 -2.60
N LYS A 14 -7.45 -12.25 -2.27
CA LYS A 14 -8.59 -11.71 -3.03
C LYS A 14 -8.65 -10.19 -2.99
N ASN A 15 -8.36 -9.59 -1.85
CA ASN A 15 -8.33 -8.14 -1.72
C ASN A 15 -7.22 -7.50 -2.55
N ARG A 16 -6.14 -8.22 -2.84
CA ARG A 16 -5.10 -7.74 -3.74
C ARG A 16 -5.65 -7.44 -5.13
N GLU A 17 -6.49 -8.31 -5.68
CA GLU A 17 -7.13 -8.09 -6.97
C GLU A 17 -8.00 -6.83 -6.94
N ILE A 18 -8.75 -6.63 -5.86
CA ILE A 18 -9.59 -5.44 -5.68
C ILE A 18 -8.73 -4.18 -5.63
N ALA A 19 -7.64 -4.21 -4.87
CA ALA A 19 -6.75 -3.07 -4.73
C ALA A 19 -6.09 -2.71 -6.07
N GLU A 20 -5.62 -3.70 -6.82
CA GLU A 20 -5.02 -3.48 -8.14
C GLU A 20 -6.03 -2.90 -9.14
N SER A 21 -7.25 -3.44 -9.18
CA SER A 21 -8.32 -2.96 -10.06
C SER A 21 -8.74 -1.53 -9.72
N THR A 22 -8.95 -1.23 -8.46
CA THR A 22 -9.35 0.11 -8.01
C THR A 22 -8.25 1.14 -8.29
N THR A 23 -7.00 0.78 -8.08
CA THR A 23 -5.85 1.65 -8.38
C THR A 23 -5.81 1.95 -9.89
N PHE A 24 -6.00 0.94 -10.73
CA PHE A 24 -6.05 1.13 -12.17
C PHE A 24 -7.18 2.08 -12.57
N GLN A 25 -8.36 1.93 -11.97
CA GLN A 25 -9.50 2.81 -12.25
C GLN A 25 -9.20 4.27 -11.90
N LYS A 26 -8.50 4.51 -10.80
CA LYS A 26 -8.21 5.87 -10.34
C LYS A 26 -7.05 6.54 -11.08
N PHE A 27 -6.03 5.78 -11.45
CA PHE A 27 -4.79 6.33 -12.04
C PHE A 27 -4.61 6.01 -13.52
N GLY A 28 -5.32 5.02 -14.05
CA GLY A 28 -5.12 4.52 -15.42
C GLY A 28 -3.90 3.60 -15.55
N PHE A 29 -3.21 3.29 -14.46
CA PHE A 29 -2.06 2.41 -14.42
C PHE A 29 -1.81 1.89 -12.99
N ASN A 30 -0.99 0.85 -12.90
CA ASN A 30 -0.39 0.37 -11.64
C ASN A 30 1.12 0.41 -11.82
N ARG A 31 1.79 1.34 -11.16
CA ARG A 31 3.25 1.49 -11.22
C ARG A 31 3.86 1.20 -9.85
N ARG A 32 5.19 1.21 -9.81
CA ARG A 32 5.96 0.94 -8.61
C ARG A 32 6.65 2.21 -8.12
N ASN A 33 6.61 2.44 -6.80
CA ASN A 33 7.27 3.56 -6.11
C ASN A 33 6.66 4.95 -6.36
N ASP A 34 5.65 5.07 -7.18
CA ASP A 34 4.96 6.33 -7.46
C ASP A 34 3.69 6.50 -6.61
N LYS A 35 2.90 7.53 -6.91
CA LYS A 35 1.65 7.80 -6.17
C LYS A 35 0.63 6.68 -6.30
N SER A 36 0.59 5.98 -7.44
CA SER A 36 -0.32 4.85 -7.61
C SER A 36 0.04 3.69 -6.68
N ASP A 37 1.33 3.48 -6.47
CA ASP A 37 1.84 2.47 -5.52
C ASP A 37 1.49 2.84 -4.08
N ALA A 38 1.67 4.11 -3.71
CA ALA A 38 1.29 4.62 -2.40
C ALA A 38 -0.20 4.39 -2.11
N TYR A 39 -1.05 4.73 -3.08
CA TYR A 39 -2.50 4.50 -2.98
C TYR A 39 -2.82 3.01 -2.83
N ARG A 40 -2.25 2.18 -3.69
CA ARG A 40 -2.53 0.74 -3.70
C ARG A 40 -2.17 0.09 -2.36
N HIS A 41 -1.02 0.41 -1.79
CA HIS A 41 -0.61 -0.12 -0.49
C HIS A 41 -1.56 0.30 0.63
N ALA A 42 -1.90 1.57 0.73
CA ALA A 42 -2.81 2.06 1.76
C ALA A 42 -4.22 1.48 1.59
N TYR A 43 -4.73 1.45 0.37
CA TYR A 43 -6.06 0.90 0.10
C TYR A 43 -6.12 -0.60 0.36
N TYR A 44 -5.12 -1.36 -0.11
CA TYR A 44 -5.03 -2.80 0.16
C TYR A 44 -5.08 -3.07 1.66
N ASN A 45 -4.34 -2.31 2.44
CA ASN A 45 -4.26 -2.53 3.88
C ASN A 45 -5.54 -2.12 4.62
N VAL A 46 -6.25 -1.07 4.20
CA VAL A 46 -7.51 -0.70 4.84
C VAL A 46 -8.61 -1.73 4.55
N ILE A 47 -8.71 -2.26 3.32
CA ILE A 47 -9.71 -3.28 3.03
C ILE A 47 -9.36 -4.62 3.67
N ASN A 48 -8.08 -4.93 3.84
CA ASN A 48 -7.66 -6.09 4.62
C ASN A 48 -8.03 -5.93 6.09
N ALA A 49 -7.78 -4.78 6.68
CA ALA A 49 -8.17 -4.49 8.08
C ALA A 49 -9.68 -4.63 8.28
N LYS A 50 -10.48 -4.19 7.31
CA LYS A 50 -11.93 -4.39 7.33
C LYS A 50 -12.30 -5.88 7.29
N LYS A 51 -11.64 -6.64 6.42
CA LYS A 51 -12.01 -8.04 6.15
C LYS A 51 -11.56 -9.00 7.24
N VAL A 52 -10.31 -8.87 7.70
CA VAL A 52 -9.70 -9.86 8.63
C VAL A 52 -9.34 -9.28 9.99
N GLY A 53 -9.57 -7.99 10.19
CA GLY A 53 -9.18 -7.28 11.41
C GLY A 53 -7.79 -6.68 11.30
N ALA A 54 -7.57 -5.59 12.03
CA ALA A 54 -6.33 -4.82 11.98
C ALA A 54 -5.09 -5.66 12.37
N TYR A 55 -5.24 -6.54 13.35
CA TYR A 55 -4.14 -7.38 13.82
C TYR A 55 -3.59 -8.29 12.70
N TYR A 56 -4.46 -9.06 12.05
CA TYR A 56 -4.02 -9.98 10.99
C TYR A 56 -3.58 -9.23 9.74
N ALA A 57 -4.25 -8.13 9.40
CA ALA A 57 -3.83 -7.30 8.27
C ALA A 57 -2.40 -6.80 8.46
N LYS A 58 -2.08 -6.29 9.66
CA LYS A 58 -0.72 -5.82 9.98
C LYS A 58 0.28 -6.97 9.99
N LEU A 59 -0.08 -8.11 10.56
CA LEU A 59 0.79 -9.28 10.62
C LEU A 59 1.24 -9.71 9.22
N PHE A 60 0.32 -9.77 8.26
CA PHE A 60 0.63 -10.16 6.88
C PHE A 60 1.45 -9.10 6.14
N SER A 61 1.13 -7.82 6.32
CA SER A 61 1.88 -6.75 5.66
C SER A 61 3.30 -6.63 6.20
N ASP A 62 3.48 -6.75 7.51
CA ASP A 62 4.82 -6.72 8.12
C ASP A 62 5.67 -7.91 7.67
N ALA A 63 5.06 -9.11 7.56
CA ALA A 63 5.75 -10.28 7.06
C ALA A 63 6.22 -10.08 5.61
N HIS A 64 5.40 -9.48 4.77
CA HIS A 64 5.75 -9.16 3.39
C HIS A 64 6.94 -8.19 3.33
N GLU A 65 6.88 -7.09 4.10
CA GLU A 65 7.93 -6.08 4.09
C GLU A 65 9.24 -6.59 4.70
N SER A 66 9.20 -7.57 5.60
CA SER A 66 10.40 -8.16 6.20
C SER A 66 11.29 -8.87 5.18
N GLU A 67 10.75 -9.24 4.02
CA GLU A 67 11.46 -9.93 2.94
C GLU A 67 12.13 -8.96 1.95
N THR A 68 11.95 -7.65 2.11
CA THR A 68 12.50 -6.65 1.18
C THR A 68 14.03 -6.60 1.28
N PRO A 69 14.76 -6.73 0.15
CA PRO A 69 16.23 -6.65 0.14
C PRO A 69 16.74 -5.28 0.60
N ILE A 70 17.95 -5.26 1.18
CA ILE A 70 18.55 -4.04 1.72
C ILE A 70 18.72 -2.93 0.68
N HIS A 71 18.98 -3.26 -0.58
CA HIS A 71 19.14 -2.25 -1.64
C HIS A 71 17.83 -1.56 -2.00
N LEU A 72 16.69 -2.06 -1.50
CA LEU A 72 15.37 -1.46 -1.65
C LEU A 72 14.85 -0.88 -0.33
N ILE A 73 15.75 -0.45 0.56
CA ILE A 73 15.36 0.06 1.88
C ILE A 73 14.40 1.25 1.80
N LYS A 74 14.57 2.14 0.85
CA LYS A 74 13.66 3.29 0.66
C LYS A 74 12.27 2.84 0.26
N GLU A 75 12.18 1.82 -0.59
CA GLU A 75 10.91 1.19 -0.96
C GLU A 75 10.23 0.58 0.26
N LYS A 76 10.98 -0.14 1.09
CA LYS A 76 10.46 -0.70 2.34
C LYS A 76 9.92 0.39 3.26
N GLU A 77 10.65 1.49 3.44
CA GLU A 77 10.21 2.62 4.26
C GLU A 77 8.91 3.23 3.73
N MET A 78 8.82 3.40 2.41
CA MET A 78 7.60 3.90 1.74
C MET A 78 6.43 2.95 1.99
N ASP A 79 6.63 1.67 1.76
CA ASP A 79 5.57 0.67 1.88
C ASP A 79 5.08 0.54 3.32
N LEU A 80 5.99 0.52 4.30
CA LEU A 80 5.63 0.50 5.73
C LEU A 80 4.83 1.74 6.12
N PHE A 81 5.22 2.90 5.63
CA PHE A 81 4.49 4.15 5.91
C PHE A 81 3.06 4.07 5.40
N ASN A 82 2.88 3.70 4.13
CA ASN A 82 1.57 3.65 3.49
C ASN A 82 0.71 2.51 4.04
N ASN A 83 1.31 1.36 4.34
CA ASN A 83 0.61 0.25 5.00
C ASN A 83 0.03 0.70 6.34
N ASN A 84 0.81 1.44 7.13
CA ASN A 84 0.38 1.93 8.43
C ASN A 84 -0.77 2.94 8.32
N VAL A 85 -0.73 3.84 7.33
CA VAL A 85 -1.85 4.75 7.05
C VAL A 85 -3.12 3.95 6.76
N GLY A 86 -3.02 2.89 5.94
CA GLY A 86 -4.15 2.01 5.65
C GLY A 86 -4.71 1.35 6.90
N HIS A 87 -3.86 0.77 7.74
CA HIS A 87 -4.30 0.10 8.97
C HIS A 87 -5.00 1.07 9.93
N GLN A 88 -4.48 2.27 10.09
CA GLN A 88 -5.06 3.27 10.99
C GLN A 88 -6.35 3.86 10.43
N SER A 89 -6.49 3.92 9.12
CA SER A 89 -7.66 4.53 8.47
C SER A 89 -8.95 3.75 8.69
N ILE A 90 -8.89 2.48 9.12
CA ILE A 90 -10.09 1.70 9.41
C ILE A 90 -10.81 2.16 10.68
N ILE A 91 -10.13 2.87 11.57
CA ILE A 91 -10.70 3.35 12.83
C ILE A 91 -11.86 4.30 12.52
N GLY A 92 -13.06 3.95 12.99
CA GLY A 92 -14.29 4.70 12.72
C GLY A 92 -14.95 4.39 11.37
N TYR A 93 -14.35 3.54 10.54
CA TYR A 93 -14.83 3.24 9.18
C TYR A 93 -15.05 1.75 8.91
N ILE A 94 -15.05 0.91 9.95
CA ILE A 94 -15.08 -0.55 9.81
C ILE A 94 -16.33 -1.06 9.06
N ASN A 95 -17.45 -0.35 9.12
CA ASN A 95 -18.70 -0.72 8.45
C ASN A 95 -18.88 -0.07 7.07
N MET A 96 -17.89 0.66 6.59
CA MET A 96 -17.98 1.32 5.30
C MET A 96 -17.67 0.36 4.16
N SER A 97 -18.26 0.65 2.98
CA SER A 97 -17.97 -0.14 1.77
C SER A 97 -16.54 0.06 1.29
N ASN A 98 -16.06 -0.86 0.46
CA ASN A 98 -14.74 -0.72 -0.17
C ASN A 98 -14.65 0.56 -0.99
N ASP A 99 -15.73 0.97 -1.67
CA ASP A 99 -15.75 2.21 -2.45
C ASP A 99 -15.55 3.45 -1.56
N VAL A 100 -16.22 3.49 -0.41
CA VAL A 100 -16.05 4.58 0.57
C VAL A 100 -14.62 4.59 1.11
N LEU A 101 -14.07 3.43 1.46
CA LEU A 101 -12.69 3.31 1.93
C LEU A 101 -11.70 3.74 0.84
N GLY A 102 -11.94 3.36 -0.41
CA GLY A 102 -11.11 3.77 -1.53
C GLY A 102 -11.09 5.28 -1.74
N ASN A 103 -12.25 5.93 -1.58
CA ASN A 103 -12.34 7.39 -1.67
C ASN A 103 -11.67 8.07 -0.48
N LEU A 104 -11.78 7.51 0.71
CA LEU A 104 -11.07 8.00 1.91
C LEU A 104 -9.55 8.01 1.69
N ILE A 105 -9.00 6.90 1.21
CA ILE A 105 -7.57 6.80 0.94
C ILE A 105 -7.15 7.76 -0.17
N TYR A 106 -7.98 7.93 -1.20
CA TYR A 106 -7.68 8.87 -2.27
C TYR A 106 -7.62 10.32 -1.76
N GLN A 107 -8.52 10.71 -0.87
CA GLN A 107 -8.45 12.02 -0.23
C GLN A 107 -7.19 12.18 0.62
N LYS A 108 -6.78 11.15 1.33
CA LYS A 108 -5.51 11.16 2.08
C LYS A 108 -4.31 11.34 1.14
N LEU A 109 -4.33 10.70 -0.01
CA LEU A 109 -3.30 10.89 -1.03
C LEU A 109 -3.24 12.35 -1.49
N LEU A 110 -4.39 12.93 -1.82
CA LEU A 110 -4.47 14.33 -2.28
C LEU A 110 -4.02 15.32 -1.21
N ASN A 111 -4.23 14.99 0.06
CA ASN A 111 -3.84 15.82 1.20
C ASN A 111 -2.36 15.64 1.60
N GLY A 112 -1.61 14.78 0.92
CA GLY A 112 -0.21 14.54 1.23
C GLY A 112 0.03 13.66 2.44
N GLU A 113 -0.95 12.85 2.83
CA GLU A 113 -0.86 11.95 3.99
C GLU A 113 -0.21 10.62 3.66
N LEU A 114 0.05 10.35 2.38
CA LEU A 114 0.80 9.18 1.92
C LEU A 114 2.19 9.60 1.46
N ARG A 115 3.03 8.61 1.15
CA ARG A 115 4.40 8.86 0.67
C ARG A 115 4.67 8.08 -0.60
N TYR A 116 5.36 8.72 -1.54
CA TYR A 116 5.90 8.06 -2.72
C TYR A 116 7.39 8.35 -2.81
N LEU A 117 8.08 7.74 -3.75
CA LEU A 117 9.52 7.97 -3.94
C LEU A 117 9.75 8.93 -5.10
N SER A 118 10.58 9.94 -4.87
CA SER A 118 10.90 10.97 -5.87
C SER A 118 12.29 11.57 -5.57
N PRO A 119 13.09 11.90 -6.59
CA PRO A 119 12.91 11.57 -8.01
C PRO A 119 13.14 10.09 -8.29
N LEU A 120 12.65 9.60 -9.41
CA LEU A 120 12.86 8.24 -9.88
C LEU A 120 13.46 8.23 -11.27
N ASP A 121 14.38 7.30 -11.50
CA ASP A 121 14.86 6.95 -12.84
C ASP A 121 13.87 6.01 -13.53
N ALA A 122 14.22 5.49 -14.71
CA ALA A 122 13.44 4.45 -15.35
C ALA A 122 13.27 3.24 -14.40
N VAL A 123 12.05 2.71 -14.30
CA VAL A 123 11.72 1.66 -13.34
C VAL A 123 12.14 0.31 -13.89
N VAL A 124 13.41 -0.06 -13.68
CA VAL A 124 13.99 -1.34 -14.09
C VAL A 124 14.67 -2.01 -12.89
N PRO A 125 14.65 -3.38 -12.83
CA PRO A 125 15.39 -4.10 -11.81
C PRO A 125 16.89 -3.80 -11.91
N PRO A 126 17.64 -3.89 -10.78
CA PRO A 126 17.19 -4.29 -9.44
C PRO A 126 16.74 -3.13 -8.54
N PHE A 127 16.91 -1.88 -8.96
CA PHE A 127 16.65 -0.71 -8.10
C PHE A 127 15.28 -0.06 -8.31
N PHE A 128 14.56 -0.44 -9.37
CA PHE A 128 13.21 0.04 -9.67
C PHE A 128 13.07 1.57 -9.64
N GLY A 129 14.04 2.26 -10.23
CA GLY A 129 14.06 3.72 -10.34
C GLY A 129 14.72 4.44 -9.17
N ILE A 130 15.08 3.75 -8.09
CA ILE A 130 15.69 4.35 -6.91
C ILE A 130 17.14 4.74 -7.21
N ASN A 131 17.50 5.98 -6.87
CA ASN A 131 18.85 6.51 -6.98
C ASN A 131 19.25 7.24 -5.70
N SER A 132 20.45 7.83 -5.67
CA SER A 132 20.97 8.51 -4.47
C SER A 132 20.16 9.73 -4.04
N LEU A 133 19.41 10.34 -4.96
CA LEU A 133 18.59 11.52 -4.69
C LEU A 133 17.15 11.15 -4.29
N THR A 134 16.74 9.90 -4.50
CA THR A 134 15.38 9.45 -4.20
C THR A 134 15.09 9.55 -2.70
N GLN A 135 13.95 10.11 -2.36
CA GLN A 135 13.51 10.23 -0.97
C GLN A 135 11.98 10.08 -0.86
N LEU A 136 11.52 9.74 0.34
CA LEU A 136 10.09 9.72 0.62
C LEU A 136 9.53 11.12 0.49
N THR A 137 8.47 11.25 -0.31
CA THR A 137 7.88 12.53 -0.67
C THR A 137 6.38 12.50 -0.38
N PRO A 138 5.82 13.53 0.27
CA PRO A 138 4.37 13.61 0.45
C PRO A 138 3.63 13.60 -0.89
N THR A 139 2.49 12.89 -0.95
CA THR A 139 1.78 12.65 -2.20
C THR A 139 1.07 13.88 -2.78
N ASN A 140 1.05 15.00 -2.05
CA ASN A 140 0.54 16.27 -2.57
C ASN A 140 1.62 17.14 -3.24
N GLN A 141 2.80 16.61 -3.43
CA GLN A 141 3.92 17.29 -4.10
C GLN A 141 4.28 16.68 -5.46
#